data_cfc29cbf102365fe100f387626a56a89
#
_entry.id   cfc29cbf102365fe100f387626a56a89
#
_cell.length_a   1.000
_cell.length_b   1.000
_cell.length_c   1.000
_cell.angle_alpha   90.00
_cell.angle_beta   90.00
_cell.angle_gamma   90.00
#
_symmetry.space_group_name_H-M   'P 1'
#
loop_
_entity.id
_entity.type
_entity.pdbx_description
1 polymer ?
#
loop_
_entity_poly.entity_id
_entity_poly.type
_entity_poly.pdbx_seq_one_letter_code
_entity_poly.pdbx_strand_id
1 'polypeptide(L)'
;SGGDTDTAELAITVTGVGPVASNDTGAVNENATLSKNAGAGVTANDTSGDTESLDVTAISSNGTGTSGTVGQALTGTYGVLTLNADGSYSYVANTAAAEALDAGDSVTDVFTYTVADDDDASTDTGTLTITITGVDDDPVGVNDTGAVNEDATLDVDQVSSGVLANDTDADADASLTVSAISGGTVGQAKNGTYGALTLASNGTYTYVANQSGADGLAAGATATDTFTYTVSDGAGTTDTATLTITVTGIGPQAVDDTGGVNEDATLTVNEASGVISNDDDNSSFDSESLAITGIRTGTESGSGSAGTVGAALTGTYGQLTIAADGSYEYVANQAAADALDPGDTVTDTFTYTVKDDDNKNADTGELVITVTGINDDITAVNDTDALNAGATINRSTSDTQELDHDDTDPDADDVSGSFTITAIRTGSSEGAGTSKTIGQAFTTTYGTMTVNADGSYTYAADQNGSTSLSNGATATDSFNYTVQDHNSGDTDIATLVITITGSNNNAPVASNDTGVIIEDGTLTVADGGSAVTGTDSNNNNETGDTTGDVLVGDTDADGDTLTVSGISGGSVGSAVTGTFGTLTIQSNGSYSYVADQAAADALDPGDTGTETFTYTISDGNGG
;
A
#
# COMPACT_ATOMS: atom_id res chain seq x y z
N SER A 1 -72.72 -51.57 134.08
CA SER A 1 -72.94 -50.63 133.04
C SER A 1 -71.80 -50.68 132.03
N GLY A 2 -72.17 -51.10 131.11
CA GLY A 2 -71.35 -51.25 129.92
C GLY A 2 -71.21 -49.94 129.14
N GLY A 3 -70.18 -49.72 128.73
CA GLY A 3 -69.95 -48.64 127.77
C GLY A 3 -69.52 -49.20 126.44
N ASP A 4 -70.45 -49.14 125.63
CA ASP A 4 -70.19 -49.40 124.12
C ASP A 4 -69.44 -48.24 123.60
N THR A 5 -68.41 -48.52 122.90
CA THR A 5 -67.68 -47.59 122.05
C THR A 5 -67.84 -47.99 120.61
N ASP A 6 -68.36 -47.12 119.94
CA ASP A 6 -68.40 -47.25 118.46
C ASP A 6 -67.27 -46.45 117.83
N THR A 7 -66.60 -46.93 116.81
CA THR A 7 -65.52 -46.28 116.15
C THR A 7 -65.96 -45.89 114.74
N ALA A 8 -65.90 -44.64 114.46
CA ALA A 8 -66.11 -44.11 113.12
C ALA A 8 -64.74 -43.82 112.47
N GLU A 9 -64.51 -44.17 111.21
CA GLU A 9 -63.35 -43.79 110.39
C GLU A 9 -63.61 -42.47 109.67
N LEU A 10 -62.68 -41.56 109.79
CA LEU A 10 -62.66 -40.32 109.00
C LEU A 10 -61.63 -40.49 107.88
N ALA A 11 -62.08 -40.69 106.62
CA ALA A 11 -61.20 -40.66 105.43
C ALA A 11 -60.99 -39.20 105.03
N ILE A 12 -59.80 -38.67 105.05
CA ILE A 12 -59.38 -37.39 104.55
C ILE A 12 -58.66 -37.61 103.21
N THR A 13 -59.23 -37.19 102.06
CA THR A 13 -58.57 -37.21 100.78
C THR A 13 -57.77 -35.88 100.64
N VAL A 14 -56.47 -35.92 100.55
CA VAL A 14 -55.60 -34.81 100.22
C VAL A 14 -55.33 -34.87 98.77
N THR A 15 -55.71 -33.85 98.01
CA THR A 15 -55.40 -33.67 96.58
C THR A 15 -54.18 -32.81 96.43
N GLY A 16 -53.15 -33.24 95.70
CA GLY A 16 -51.98 -32.45 95.35
C GLY A 16 -52.42 -31.26 94.44
N VAL A 17 -51.75 -30.16 94.61
CA VAL A 17 -51.95 -28.96 93.80
C VAL A 17 -50.74 -28.89 92.83
N GLY A 18 -50.94 -29.11 91.51
CA GLY A 18 -49.88 -29.06 90.52
C GLY A 18 -49.39 -27.64 90.26
N PRO A 19 -48.34 -27.50 89.43
CA PRO A 19 -47.78 -26.20 89.08
C PRO A 19 -48.79 -25.31 88.32
N VAL A 20 -48.66 -23.97 88.47
CA VAL A 20 -49.42 -22.97 87.75
C VAL A 20 -48.46 -22.06 87.03
N ALA A 21 -48.44 -22.16 85.69
CA ALA A 21 -47.66 -21.28 84.82
C ALA A 21 -48.36 -19.94 84.60
N SER A 22 -47.61 -18.87 84.70
CA SER A 22 -48.03 -17.51 84.38
C SER A 22 -47.34 -17.04 83.11
N ASN A 23 -48.03 -16.23 82.28
CA ASN A 23 -47.39 -15.73 81.02
C ASN A 23 -46.32 -14.69 81.32
N ASP A 24 -45.25 -14.73 80.51
CA ASP A 24 -44.09 -13.86 80.57
C ASP A 24 -43.98 -12.94 79.41
N THR A 25 -43.26 -11.84 79.65
CA THR A 25 -42.95 -10.90 78.58
C THR A 25 -41.50 -10.46 78.58
N GLY A 26 -40.95 -10.25 77.43
CA GLY A 26 -39.62 -9.65 77.15
C GLY A 26 -39.69 -8.60 76.09
N ALA A 27 -38.72 -7.73 76.01
CA ALA A 27 -38.56 -6.78 74.93
C ALA A 27 -37.07 -6.67 74.59
N VAL A 28 -36.82 -6.53 73.26
CA VAL A 28 -35.47 -6.42 72.71
C VAL A 28 -35.54 -5.70 71.42
N ASN A 29 -34.51 -4.93 71.05
CA ASN A 29 -34.35 -4.44 69.70
C ASN A 29 -33.89 -5.56 68.79
N GLU A 30 -34.18 -5.52 67.55
CA GLU A 30 -33.52 -6.37 66.54
C GLU A 30 -31.99 -6.26 66.64
N ASN A 31 -31.27 -7.21 66.12
CA ASN A 31 -29.81 -7.27 66.18
C ASN A 31 -29.24 -7.35 67.61
N ALA A 32 -30.13 -7.41 68.66
CA ALA A 32 -29.72 -7.46 70.04
C ALA A 32 -30.08 -8.80 70.73
N THR A 33 -29.54 -9.01 71.94
CA THR A 33 -29.76 -10.20 72.73
C THR A 33 -30.44 -9.84 74.06
N LEU A 34 -31.61 -10.41 74.29
CA LEU A 34 -32.26 -10.37 75.58
C LEU A 34 -31.83 -11.60 76.40
N SER A 35 -31.28 -11.40 77.61
CA SER A 35 -30.91 -12.50 78.52
C SER A 35 -31.57 -12.31 79.93
N LYS A 36 -32.16 -13.36 80.43
CA LYS A 36 -32.74 -13.41 81.76
C LYS A 36 -32.17 -14.60 82.53
N ASN A 37 -31.75 -14.35 83.74
CA ASN A 37 -31.34 -15.43 84.67
C ASN A 37 -32.58 -16.10 85.26
N ALA A 38 -32.42 -17.26 85.96
CA ALA A 38 -33.52 -18.01 86.54
C ALA A 38 -34.43 -17.17 87.46
N GLY A 39 -33.86 -16.22 88.24
CA GLY A 39 -34.64 -15.38 89.12
C GLY A 39 -35.47 -14.27 88.43
N ALA A 40 -35.33 -14.13 87.11
CA ALA A 40 -36.08 -13.23 86.24
C ALA A 40 -36.50 -13.94 84.96
N GLY A 41 -36.36 -15.26 84.89
CA GLY A 41 -36.75 -16.13 83.82
C GLY A 41 -38.23 -16.51 83.83
N VAL A 42 -38.66 -17.44 83.00
CA VAL A 42 -40.07 -17.79 82.83
C VAL A 42 -40.67 -18.47 84.03
N THR A 43 -39.87 -19.12 84.92
CA THR A 43 -40.36 -19.77 86.14
C THR A 43 -40.44 -18.81 87.34
N ALA A 44 -40.02 -17.56 87.22
CA ALA A 44 -39.93 -16.60 88.30
C ALA A 44 -41.31 -16.12 88.84
N ASN A 45 -42.34 -16.15 88.06
CA ASN A 45 -43.73 -15.80 88.43
C ASN A 45 -44.70 -16.98 88.42
N ASP A 46 -44.14 -18.21 88.20
CA ASP A 46 -44.86 -19.48 88.30
C ASP A 46 -44.88 -19.95 89.73
N THR A 47 -45.86 -20.81 90.08
CA THR A 47 -45.97 -21.40 91.39
C THR A 47 -46.01 -22.95 91.32
N SER A 48 -45.30 -23.65 92.18
CA SER A 48 -45.31 -25.13 92.26
C SER A 48 -46.56 -25.69 92.95
N GLY A 49 -47.29 -24.86 93.62
CA GLY A 49 -48.42 -25.31 94.47
C GLY A 49 -47.99 -25.81 95.85
N ASP A 50 -46.78 -26.13 96.07
CA ASP A 50 -46.12 -26.57 97.27
C ASP A 50 -44.74 -25.86 97.42
N THR A 51 -43.73 -26.47 98.07
CA THR A 51 -42.42 -25.86 98.32
C THR A 51 -41.32 -26.36 97.36
N GLU A 52 -41.67 -27.06 96.29
CA GLU A 52 -40.72 -27.68 95.36
C GLU A 52 -40.27 -26.75 94.22
N SER A 53 -39.19 -27.14 93.56
CA SER A 53 -38.67 -26.38 92.39
C SER A 53 -39.45 -26.69 91.14
N LEU A 54 -39.59 -25.69 90.26
CA LEU A 54 -40.19 -25.84 88.94
C LEU A 54 -39.10 -25.97 87.91
N ASP A 55 -39.24 -26.99 87.07
CA ASP A 55 -38.41 -27.15 85.89
C ASP A 55 -39.19 -26.98 84.59
N VAL A 56 -38.61 -26.29 83.59
CA VAL A 56 -39.14 -26.26 82.26
C VAL A 56 -38.81 -27.57 81.56
N THR A 57 -39.83 -28.30 81.09
CA THR A 57 -39.72 -29.63 80.49
C THR A 57 -39.96 -29.69 79.03
N ALA A 58 -40.69 -28.70 78.44
CA ALA A 58 -40.93 -28.61 77.02
C ALA A 58 -41.04 -27.13 76.55
N ILE A 59 -40.73 -26.91 75.25
CA ILE A 59 -40.84 -25.59 74.60
C ILE A 59 -41.29 -25.77 73.16
N SER A 60 -42.10 -24.83 72.68
CA SER A 60 -42.48 -24.74 71.26
C SER A 60 -42.62 -23.29 70.85
N SER A 61 -42.30 -23.00 69.57
CA SER A 61 -42.55 -21.70 68.97
C SER A 61 -43.95 -21.69 68.32
N ASN A 62 -44.76 -20.72 68.71
CA ASN A 62 -46.13 -20.57 68.17
C ASN A 62 -46.12 -20.03 66.77
N GLY A 63 -45.14 -19.17 66.41
CA GLY A 63 -45.00 -18.57 65.10
C GLY A 63 -44.61 -19.59 64.03
N THR A 64 -43.64 -20.48 64.33
CA THR A 64 -43.15 -21.50 63.38
C THR A 64 -43.84 -22.85 63.52
N GLY A 65 -44.57 -23.05 64.61
CA GLY A 65 -45.19 -24.35 64.97
C GLY A 65 -44.20 -25.46 65.33
N THR A 66 -42.94 -25.12 65.63
CA THR A 66 -41.84 -26.05 65.86
C THR A 66 -41.68 -26.34 67.35
N SER A 67 -41.59 -27.61 67.74
CA SER A 67 -41.20 -28.01 69.14
C SER A 67 -39.68 -28.06 69.26
N GLY A 68 -39.15 -27.53 70.37
CA GLY A 68 -37.73 -27.52 70.70
C GLY A 68 -37.37 -28.44 71.81
N THR A 69 -36.08 -28.55 72.09
CA THR A 69 -35.52 -29.23 73.28
C THR A 69 -35.04 -28.16 74.23
N VAL A 70 -35.45 -28.29 75.54
CA VAL A 70 -35.03 -27.38 76.62
C VAL A 70 -33.49 -27.37 76.70
N GLY A 71 -32.91 -26.15 76.83
CA GLY A 71 -31.48 -25.92 76.77
C GLY A 71 -30.84 -25.88 75.38
N GLN A 72 -31.63 -26.08 74.30
CA GLN A 72 -31.18 -25.96 72.91
C GLN A 72 -31.85 -24.78 72.19
N ALA A 73 -31.19 -24.25 71.21
CA ALA A 73 -31.72 -23.14 70.42
C ALA A 73 -33.01 -23.54 69.65
N LEU A 74 -34.06 -22.74 69.77
CA LEU A 74 -35.34 -22.88 69.08
C LEU A 74 -35.58 -21.62 68.27
N THR A 75 -35.68 -21.75 66.93
CA THR A 75 -35.95 -20.63 66.01
C THR A 75 -37.42 -20.23 66.07
N GLY A 76 -37.67 -18.96 66.37
CA GLY A 76 -38.96 -18.29 66.26
C GLY A 76 -39.12 -17.62 64.88
N THR A 77 -40.03 -16.69 64.73
CA THR A 77 -40.22 -15.94 63.50
C THR A 77 -39.14 -14.86 63.36
N TYR A 78 -38.86 -14.14 64.45
CA TYR A 78 -38.00 -12.95 64.45
C TYR A 78 -36.66 -13.19 65.16
N GLY A 79 -36.49 -14.33 65.87
CA GLY A 79 -35.25 -14.63 66.62
C GLY A 79 -35.10 -16.06 67.04
N VAL A 80 -34.07 -16.28 67.81
CA VAL A 80 -33.74 -17.62 68.34
C VAL A 80 -33.75 -17.60 69.85
N LEU A 81 -34.64 -18.42 70.47
CA LEU A 81 -34.75 -18.59 71.92
C LEU A 81 -33.93 -19.82 72.37
N THR A 82 -33.17 -19.66 73.44
CA THR A 82 -32.64 -20.78 74.23
C THR A 82 -33.21 -20.68 75.67
N LEU A 83 -34.09 -21.61 76.06
CA LEU A 83 -34.74 -21.66 77.33
C LEU A 83 -34.23 -22.87 78.09
N ASN A 84 -33.67 -22.66 79.30
CA ASN A 84 -33.08 -23.67 80.13
C ASN A 84 -34.12 -24.27 81.13
N ALA A 85 -33.82 -25.43 81.72
CA ALA A 85 -34.70 -26.08 82.65
C ALA A 85 -35.01 -25.21 83.88
N ASP A 86 -34.03 -24.41 84.31
CA ASP A 86 -34.18 -23.49 85.43
C ASP A 86 -35.00 -22.22 85.13
N GLY A 87 -35.59 -22.13 83.94
CA GLY A 87 -36.38 -20.99 83.47
C GLY A 87 -35.55 -19.82 82.94
N SER A 88 -34.22 -19.86 83.07
CA SER A 88 -33.36 -18.84 82.50
C SER A 88 -33.41 -18.92 80.97
N TYR A 89 -33.33 -17.76 80.28
CA TYR A 89 -33.36 -17.77 78.83
C TYR A 89 -32.48 -16.68 78.16
N SER A 90 -32.15 -16.95 76.92
CA SER A 90 -31.55 -15.99 76.00
C SER A 90 -32.33 -16.00 74.71
N TYR A 91 -32.67 -14.81 74.21
CA TYR A 91 -33.32 -14.61 72.93
C TYR A 91 -32.47 -13.65 72.08
N VAL A 92 -32.13 -14.05 70.87
CA VAL A 92 -31.36 -13.26 69.90
C VAL A 92 -32.28 -12.92 68.73
N ALA A 93 -32.56 -11.64 68.51
CA ALA A 93 -33.40 -11.15 67.44
C ALA A 93 -32.54 -10.94 66.18
N ASN A 94 -32.29 -12.01 65.40
CA ASN A 94 -31.33 -12.04 64.33
C ASN A 94 -31.79 -12.84 63.08
N THR A 95 -33.08 -13.01 62.91
CA THR A 95 -33.59 -13.61 61.66
C THR A 95 -33.79 -12.54 60.59
N ALA A 96 -33.78 -12.94 59.33
CA ALA A 96 -34.06 -12.02 58.22
C ALA A 96 -35.43 -11.30 58.34
N ALA A 97 -36.37 -11.87 59.10
CA ALA A 97 -37.65 -11.23 59.37
C ALA A 97 -37.55 -10.17 60.48
N ALA A 98 -36.56 -10.26 61.35
CA ALA A 98 -36.26 -9.23 62.34
C ALA A 98 -35.49 -8.07 61.68
N GLU A 99 -34.46 -8.39 60.91
CA GLU A 99 -33.64 -7.46 60.15
C GLU A 99 -34.42 -6.58 59.17
N ALA A 100 -35.63 -7.01 58.75
CA ALA A 100 -36.49 -6.31 57.85
C ALA A 100 -37.56 -5.45 58.58
N LEU A 101 -37.38 -5.18 59.86
CA LEU A 101 -38.30 -4.28 60.61
C LEU A 101 -37.82 -2.86 60.50
N ASP A 102 -38.69 -2.00 60.01
CA ASP A 102 -38.40 -0.56 59.93
C ASP A 102 -38.25 0.03 61.33
N ALA A 103 -37.48 1.11 61.43
CA ALA A 103 -37.24 1.80 62.69
C ALA A 103 -38.54 2.18 63.41
N GLY A 104 -38.77 1.60 64.59
CA GLY A 104 -39.95 1.80 65.45
C GLY A 104 -41.08 0.82 65.17
N ASP A 105 -40.96 -0.08 64.24
CA ASP A 105 -41.87 -1.22 64.11
C ASP A 105 -41.79 -2.11 65.35
N SER A 106 -42.91 -2.77 65.62
CA SER A 106 -43.00 -3.61 66.80
C SER A 106 -43.76 -4.91 66.50
N VAL A 107 -43.07 -6.02 66.58
CA VAL A 107 -43.62 -7.35 66.35
C VAL A 107 -43.40 -8.24 67.60
N THR A 108 -43.99 -9.43 67.60
CA THR A 108 -43.85 -10.34 68.77
C THR A 108 -43.54 -11.75 68.28
N ASP A 109 -42.59 -12.41 68.98
CA ASP A 109 -42.45 -13.86 69.01
C ASP A 109 -43.10 -14.42 70.24
N VAL A 110 -43.87 -15.48 70.09
CA VAL A 110 -44.55 -16.15 71.22
C VAL A 110 -44.09 -17.60 71.26
N PHE A 111 -43.63 -17.99 72.47
CA PHE A 111 -43.21 -19.34 72.73
C PHE A 111 -44.11 -19.91 73.82
N THR A 112 -44.56 -21.15 73.69
CA THR A 112 -45.24 -21.90 74.74
C THR A 112 -44.24 -22.79 75.43
N TYR A 113 -44.14 -22.69 76.77
CA TYR A 113 -43.31 -23.56 77.60
C TYR A 113 -44.18 -24.38 78.54
N THR A 114 -43.69 -25.54 79.01
CA THR A 114 -44.34 -26.41 79.95
C THR A 114 -43.48 -26.50 81.20
N VAL A 115 -44.06 -26.20 82.31
CA VAL A 115 -43.41 -26.42 83.65
C VAL A 115 -43.90 -27.68 84.29
N ALA A 116 -43.05 -28.34 85.05
CA ALA A 116 -43.35 -29.46 85.86
C ALA A 116 -42.72 -29.23 87.27
N ASP A 117 -43.32 -29.76 88.33
CA ASP A 117 -42.69 -29.88 89.63
C ASP A 117 -41.90 -31.21 89.72
N ASP A 118 -41.02 -31.30 90.71
CA ASP A 118 -40.08 -32.42 90.81
C ASP A 118 -40.70 -33.73 91.30
N ASP A 119 -41.87 -33.70 91.90
CA ASP A 119 -42.45 -34.84 92.64
C ASP A 119 -43.58 -35.57 91.91
N ASP A 120 -44.32 -34.90 91.10
CA ASP A 120 -45.44 -35.52 90.40
C ASP A 120 -45.37 -35.26 88.91
N ALA A 121 -46.10 -35.94 88.09
CA ALA A 121 -46.12 -35.76 86.63
C ALA A 121 -47.08 -34.63 86.21
N SER A 122 -47.48 -33.76 87.12
CA SER A 122 -48.38 -32.66 86.81
C SER A 122 -47.64 -31.54 86.08
N THR A 123 -48.28 -30.98 85.11
CA THR A 123 -47.67 -29.94 84.28
C THR A 123 -48.68 -28.84 83.97
N ASP A 124 -48.19 -27.63 83.78
CA ASP A 124 -48.99 -26.52 83.23
C ASP A 124 -48.19 -25.82 82.17
N THR A 125 -48.88 -25.01 81.34
CA THR A 125 -48.26 -24.32 80.21
C THR A 125 -48.42 -22.83 80.32
N GLY A 126 -47.29 -22.11 80.20
CA GLY A 126 -47.24 -20.66 80.05
C GLY A 126 -46.77 -20.24 78.70
N THR A 127 -46.90 -18.98 78.42
CA THR A 127 -46.37 -18.36 77.20
C THR A 127 -45.32 -17.30 77.50
N LEU A 128 -44.21 -17.30 76.78
CA LEU A 128 -43.24 -16.20 76.76
C LEU A 128 -43.46 -15.40 75.48
N THR A 129 -43.88 -14.14 75.66
CA THR A 129 -44.04 -13.21 74.56
C THR A 129 -42.85 -12.24 74.52
N ILE A 130 -42.05 -12.30 73.49
CA ILE A 130 -40.93 -11.36 73.23
C ILE A 130 -41.41 -10.31 72.23
N THR A 131 -41.33 -9.04 72.62
CA THR A 131 -41.53 -7.90 71.71
C THR A 131 -40.20 -7.51 71.11
N ILE A 132 -40.13 -7.51 69.81
CA ILE A 132 -38.99 -7.05 69.01
C ILE A 132 -39.33 -5.67 68.43
N THR A 133 -38.41 -4.71 68.57
CA THR A 133 -38.52 -3.38 68.06
C THR A 133 -37.48 -3.18 66.99
N GLY A 134 -37.89 -2.79 65.79
CA GLY A 134 -37.04 -2.40 64.63
C GLY A 134 -36.19 -1.18 64.98
N VAL A 135 -34.98 -1.18 64.51
CA VAL A 135 -34.04 -0.07 64.50
C VAL A 135 -33.61 0.22 63.04
N ASP A 136 -33.14 1.42 62.77
CA ASP A 136 -32.67 1.83 61.45
C ASP A 136 -31.41 1.01 61.10
N ASP A 137 -31.43 0.25 59.98
CA ASP A 137 -30.29 -0.47 59.45
C ASP A 137 -29.47 0.43 58.49
N ASP A 138 -28.18 0.19 58.38
CA ASP A 138 -27.31 0.95 57.51
C ASP A 138 -27.44 0.44 56.07
N PRO A 139 -27.61 1.30 55.05
CA PRO A 139 -27.59 0.87 53.68
C PRO A 139 -26.22 0.29 53.30
N VAL A 140 -26.20 -0.66 52.37
CA VAL A 140 -24.99 -1.29 51.83
C VAL A 140 -24.79 -0.86 50.37
N GLY A 141 -23.81 0.02 50.16
CA GLY A 141 -23.40 0.45 48.84
C GLY A 141 -22.45 -0.54 48.16
N VAL A 142 -22.75 -0.92 46.91
CA VAL A 142 -21.99 -1.86 46.11
C VAL A 142 -21.41 -1.15 44.92
N ASN A 143 -20.09 -1.33 44.66
CA ASN A 143 -19.39 -0.66 43.59
C ASN A 143 -19.95 -1.01 42.21
N ASP A 144 -19.97 -0.01 41.31
CA ASP A 144 -20.47 -0.09 39.95
C ASP A 144 -19.38 0.08 38.91
N THR A 145 -19.69 -0.36 37.68
CA THR A 145 -18.83 -0.17 36.54
C THR A 145 -19.63 0.27 35.33
N GLY A 146 -19.00 1.10 34.50
CA GLY A 146 -19.50 1.46 33.18
C GLY A 146 -18.36 1.44 32.14
N ALA A 147 -18.71 1.45 30.88
CA ALA A 147 -17.72 1.52 29.78
C ALA A 147 -18.26 2.38 28.65
N VAL A 148 -17.36 3.16 28.02
CA VAL A 148 -17.69 4.08 26.95
C VAL A 148 -16.45 4.30 26.09
N ASN A 149 -16.62 4.58 24.81
CA ASN A 149 -15.51 5.04 23.98
C ASN A 149 -15.24 6.53 24.26
N GLU A 150 -14.04 7.00 24.00
CA GLU A 150 -13.79 8.44 23.95
C GLU A 150 -14.77 9.08 22.95
N ASP A 151 -15.04 10.37 23.12
CA ASP A 151 -16.00 11.15 22.36
C ASP A 151 -17.44 10.63 22.33
N ALA A 152 -17.75 9.65 23.16
CA ALA A 152 -19.10 9.13 23.28
C ALA A 152 -19.75 9.48 24.63
N THR A 153 -21.06 9.30 24.69
CA THR A 153 -21.86 9.46 25.89
C THR A 153 -22.36 8.10 26.36
N LEU A 154 -22.09 7.78 27.62
CA LEU A 154 -22.75 6.69 28.34
C LEU A 154 -23.94 7.26 29.08
N ASP A 155 -25.15 6.90 28.67
CA ASP A 155 -26.40 7.34 29.30
C ASP A 155 -27.11 6.14 29.95
N VAL A 156 -27.24 6.19 31.28
CA VAL A 156 -27.92 5.18 32.12
C VAL A 156 -29.17 5.83 32.72
N ASP A 157 -30.24 5.85 31.92
CA ASP A 157 -31.51 6.53 32.20
C ASP A 157 -32.51 5.66 33.00
N GLN A 158 -32.21 4.37 33.18
CA GLN A 158 -33.05 3.43 33.93
C GLN A 158 -32.54 3.26 35.37
N VAL A 159 -33.40 3.48 36.35
CA VAL A 159 -33.06 3.24 37.76
C VAL A 159 -32.58 1.80 38.03
N SER A 160 -33.15 0.83 37.29
CA SER A 160 -32.78 -0.59 37.40
C SER A 160 -31.37 -0.91 36.88
N SER A 161 -30.70 0.05 36.25
CA SER A 161 -29.33 -0.07 35.75
C SER A 161 -28.43 1.03 36.33
N GLY A 162 -28.99 1.93 37.13
CA GLY A 162 -28.26 2.99 37.81
C GLY A 162 -27.40 2.47 38.97
N VAL A 163 -26.62 3.35 39.57
CA VAL A 163 -25.68 2.99 40.64
C VAL A 163 -26.35 2.46 41.93
N LEU A 164 -27.66 2.68 42.10
CA LEU A 164 -28.40 2.12 43.23
C LEU A 164 -29.02 0.75 42.94
N ALA A 165 -28.86 0.20 41.74
CA ALA A 165 -29.55 -1.03 41.33
C ALA A 165 -29.07 -2.29 42.09
N ASN A 166 -27.85 -2.31 42.56
CA ASN A 166 -27.19 -3.38 43.28
C ASN A 166 -26.95 -3.05 44.77
N ASP A 167 -27.28 -1.82 45.20
CA ASP A 167 -27.25 -1.39 46.56
C ASP A 167 -28.46 -1.99 47.31
N THR A 168 -28.30 -2.25 48.57
CA THR A 168 -29.32 -2.89 49.42
C THR A 168 -29.46 -2.21 50.76
N ASP A 169 -30.62 -2.36 51.34
CA ASP A 169 -30.92 -2.04 52.70
C ASP A 169 -31.70 -3.21 53.29
N ALA A 170 -31.55 -3.47 54.59
CA ALA A 170 -32.29 -4.53 55.25
C ALA A 170 -33.71 -4.07 55.61
N ASP A 171 -33.93 -2.79 55.87
CA ASP A 171 -35.24 -2.22 56.18
C ASP A 171 -36.19 -2.35 54.97
N ALA A 172 -37.42 -2.78 55.21
CA ALA A 172 -38.38 -3.15 54.18
C ALA A 172 -38.94 -1.95 53.40
N ASP A 173 -38.96 -0.77 53.99
CA ASP A 173 -39.44 0.46 53.35
C ASP A 173 -38.34 1.43 52.93
N ALA A 174 -37.06 1.02 53.05
CA ALA A 174 -35.91 1.83 52.70
C ALA A 174 -35.97 2.26 51.23
N SER A 175 -35.84 3.56 50.97
CA SER A 175 -35.79 4.14 49.64
C SER A 175 -34.44 4.76 49.41
N LEU A 176 -33.53 3.97 48.79
CA LEU A 176 -32.15 4.38 48.58
C LEU A 176 -32.04 5.56 47.60
N THR A 177 -31.21 6.51 47.96
CA THR A 177 -30.89 7.69 47.16
C THR A 177 -29.42 8.01 47.16
N VAL A 178 -28.90 8.57 46.08
CA VAL A 178 -27.58 9.20 46.07
C VAL A 178 -27.69 10.55 46.78
N SER A 179 -27.09 10.65 47.95
CA SER A 179 -27.13 11.86 48.77
C SER A 179 -25.96 12.81 48.55
N ALA A 180 -24.82 12.28 48.09
CA ALA A 180 -23.60 13.05 47.79
C ALA A 180 -22.73 12.38 46.74
N ILE A 181 -21.88 13.18 46.11
CA ILE A 181 -20.74 12.72 45.27
C ILE A 181 -19.48 13.44 45.75
N SER A 182 -18.43 12.71 45.96
CA SER A 182 -17.19 13.25 46.52
C SER A 182 -16.60 14.33 45.60
N GLY A 183 -16.43 15.55 46.14
CA GLY A 183 -15.90 16.70 45.40
C GLY A 183 -16.81 17.25 44.28
N GLY A 184 -18.11 16.92 44.32
CA GLY A 184 -19.11 17.39 43.34
C GLY A 184 -20.45 17.68 44.01
N THR A 185 -21.51 17.88 43.21
CA THR A 185 -22.89 18.07 43.63
C THR A 185 -23.77 17.12 42.84
N VAL A 186 -24.65 16.37 43.49
CA VAL A 186 -25.60 15.47 42.84
C VAL A 186 -26.47 16.25 41.83
N GLY A 187 -26.63 15.69 40.64
CA GLY A 187 -27.35 16.33 39.52
C GLY A 187 -26.58 17.42 38.78
N GLN A 188 -25.31 17.65 39.11
CA GLN A 188 -24.43 18.56 38.38
C GLN A 188 -23.25 17.80 37.81
N ALA A 189 -22.75 18.25 36.66
CA ALA A 189 -21.58 17.65 36.01
C ALA A 189 -20.33 17.77 36.92
N LYS A 190 -19.63 16.68 37.08
CA LYS A 190 -18.33 16.59 37.76
C LYS A 190 -17.28 16.04 36.80
N ASN A 191 -16.27 16.85 36.51
CA ASN A 191 -15.17 16.42 35.65
C ASN A 191 -14.29 15.37 36.35
N GLY A 192 -14.01 14.30 35.64
CA GLY A 192 -12.93 13.35 35.83
C GLY A 192 -11.70 13.74 35.00
N THR A 193 -10.85 12.78 34.75
CA THR A 193 -9.66 12.92 33.87
C THR A 193 -10.04 12.75 32.41
N TYR A 194 -10.96 11.82 32.14
CA TYR A 194 -11.32 11.38 30.79
C TYR A 194 -12.70 11.84 30.38
N GLY A 195 -13.59 12.19 31.32
CA GLY A 195 -14.93 12.63 31.04
C GLY A 195 -15.60 13.36 32.17
N ALA A 196 -16.87 13.72 31.98
CA ALA A 196 -17.70 14.40 32.96
C ALA A 196 -18.92 13.55 33.35
N LEU A 197 -19.04 13.22 34.64
CA LEU A 197 -20.18 12.48 35.22
C LEU A 197 -21.25 13.45 35.70
N THR A 198 -22.50 13.19 35.36
CA THR A 198 -23.69 13.76 36.00
C THR A 198 -24.48 12.63 36.64
N LEU A 199 -24.47 12.52 37.98
CA LEU A 199 -25.15 11.50 38.74
C LEU A 199 -26.37 12.09 39.42
N ALA A 200 -27.56 11.53 39.16
CA ALA A 200 -28.81 11.95 39.72
C ALA A 200 -29.06 11.26 41.07
N SER A 201 -29.96 11.87 41.91
CA SER A 201 -30.29 11.32 43.23
C SER A 201 -31.00 9.95 43.20
N ASN A 202 -31.62 9.60 42.08
CA ASN A 202 -32.24 8.29 41.85
C ASN A 202 -31.27 7.20 41.34
N GLY A 203 -29.98 7.52 41.26
CA GLY A 203 -28.94 6.59 40.81
C GLY A 203 -28.73 6.57 39.31
N THR A 204 -29.57 7.20 38.48
CA THR A 204 -29.33 7.33 37.02
C THR A 204 -28.17 8.28 36.78
N TYR A 205 -27.43 8.07 35.67
CA TYR A 205 -26.27 8.92 35.36
C TYR A 205 -25.99 9.03 33.87
N THR A 206 -25.33 10.14 33.52
CA THR A 206 -24.76 10.36 32.21
C THR A 206 -23.27 10.63 32.37
N TYR A 207 -22.44 9.95 31.60
CA TYR A 207 -21.01 10.22 31.54
C TYR A 207 -20.64 10.56 30.09
N VAL A 208 -19.99 11.69 29.89
CA VAL A 208 -19.54 12.18 28.59
C VAL A 208 -18.02 12.14 28.55
N ALA A 209 -17.45 11.31 27.70
CA ALA A 209 -16.01 11.12 27.58
C ALA A 209 -15.36 12.19 26.68
N ASN A 210 -15.37 13.46 27.13
CA ASN A 210 -15.01 14.65 26.36
C ASN A 210 -13.89 15.48 26.98
N GLN A 211 -13.04 14.90 27.78
CA GLN A 211 -11.90 15.61 28.35
C GLN A 211 -10.63 15.26 27.60
N SER A 212 -9.68 16.19 27.54
CA SER A 212 -8.38 16.00 26.86
C SER A 212 -7.56 14.79 27.33
N GLY A 213 -7.96 14.16 28.43
CA GLY A 213 -7.39 12.88 28.85
C GLY A 213 -7.90 11.71 28.01
N ALA A 214 -9.18 11.79 27.55
CA ALA A 214 -9.76 10.81 26.63
C ALA A 214 -9.14 10.92 25.24
N ASP A 215 -9.11 12.14 24.66
CA ASP A 215 -8.50 12.45 23.36
C ASP A 215 -7.04 11.96 23.28
N GLY A 216 -6.37 11.87 24.44
CA GLY A 216 -5.00 11.39 24.53
C GLY A 216 -4.86 9.86 24.62
N LEU A 217 -5.92 9.07 24.51
CA LEU A 217 -5.84 7.61 24.52
C LEU A 217 -5.56 7.07 23.11
N ALA A 218 -4.60 6.17 23.00
CA ALA A 218 -4.38 5.48 21.74
C ALA A 218 -5.56 4.52 21.44
N ALA A 219 -5.85 4.30 20.15
CA ALA A 219 -6.92 3.40 19.72
C ALA A 219 -6.83 2.02 20.42
N GLY A 220 -7.92 1.61 21.07
CA GLY A 220 -8.00 0.39 21.85
C GLY A 220 -7.32 0.43 23.22
N ALA A 221 -6.64 1.53 23.57
CA ALA A 221 -6.13 1.72 24.92
C ALA A 221 -7.29 2.07 25.87
N THR A 222 -7.19 1.64 27.13
CA THR A 222 -8.23 1.89 28.13
C THR A 222 -7.68 2.63 29.33
N ALA A 223 -8.48 3.54 29.86
CA ALA A 223 -8.21 4.23 31.12
C ALA A 223 -9.50 4.34 31.94
N THR A 224 -9.41 4.74 33.21
CA THR A 224 -10.58 4.76 34.11
C THR A 224 -10.70 6.06 34.86
N ASP A 225 -11.94 6.57 34.92
CA ASP A 225 -12.36 7.54 35.92
C ASP A 225 -13.12 6.81 37.03
N THR A 226 -12.89 7.24 38.28
CA THR A 226 -13.56 6.65 39.49
C THR A 226 -14.22 7.77 40.29
N PHE A 227 -15.50 7.61 40.56
CA PHE A 227 -16.30 8.56 41.31
C PHE A 227 -16.85 7.86 42.58
N THR A 228 -16.61 8.46 43.74
CA THR A 228 -17.18 7.96 45.01
C THR A 228 -18.50 8.69 45.23
N TYR A 229 -19.57 7.95 45.45
CA TYR A 229 -20.88 8.47 45.81
C TYR A 229 -21.30 7.96 47.20
N THR A 230 -22.30 8.60 47.78
CA THR A 230 -22.87 8.25 49.08
C THR A 230 -24.31 7.83 48.88
N VAL A 231 -24.60 6.60 49.31
CA VAL A 231 -25.96 6.05 49.37
C VAL A 231 -26.58 6.47 50.72
N SER A 232 -27.85 6.81 50.73
CA SER A 232 -28.63 7.11 51.93
C SER A 232 -30.02 6.49 51.81
N ASP A 233 -30.49 5.92 52.89
CA ASP A 233 -31.82 5.38 53.11
C ASP A 233 -32.89 6.46 53.33
N GLY A 234 -32.49 7.68 53.72
CA GLY A 234 -33.37 8.78 54.04
C GLY A 234 -33.72 8.88 55.53
N ALA A 235 -33.38 7.84 56.34
CA ALA A 235 -33.61 7.81 57.80
C ALA A 235 -32.43 8.42 58.59
N GLY A 236 -31.23 8.50 57.95
CA GLY A 236 -30.11 9.25 58.52
C GLY A 236 -28.77 8.51 58.46
N THR A 237 -28.79 7.27 58.06
CA THR A 237 -27.57 6.46 57.87
C THR A 237 -27.10 6.48 56.42
N THR A 238 -25.86 6.18 56.16
CA THR A 238 -25.25 6.25 54.84
C THR A 238 -24.09 5.30 54.66
N ASP A 239 -23.90 4.79 53.47
CA ASP A 239 -22.68 4.09 53.05
C ASP A 239 -22.09 4.71 51.76
N THR A 240 -20.90 4.30 51.40
CA THR A 240 -20.22 4.84 50.23
C THR A 240 -19.84 3.73 49.26
N ALA A 241 -20.10 3.98 47.97
CA ALA A 241 -19.65 3.11 46.88
C ALA A 241 -18.93 3.91 45.79
N THR A 242 -18.36 3.20 44.81
CA THR A 242 -17.64 3.82 43.70
C THR A 242 -18.25 3.40 42.39
N LEU A 243 -18.40 4.37 41.47
CA LEU A 243 -18.64 4.14 40.05
C LEU A 243 -17.32 4.27 39.30
N THR A 244 -16.88 3.19 38.63
CA THR A 244 -15.69 3.18 37.81
C THR A 244 -16.09 3.12 36.33
N ILE A 245 -15.77 4.16 35.58
CA ILE A 245 -16.02 4.24 34.12
C ILE A 245 -14.73 3.92 33.40
N THR A 246 -14.75 2.90 32.54
CA THR A 246 -13.66 2.59 31.60
C THR A 246 -13.89 3.35 30.31
N VAL A 247 -12.93 4.20 29.94
CA VAL A 247 -12.92 4.92 28.65
C VAL A 247 -11.94 4.20 27.75
N THR A 248 -12.36 3.90 26.53
CA THR A 248 -11.57 3.27 25.48
C THR A 248 -11.26 4.26 24.40
N GLY A 249 -9.97 4.46 24.08
CA GLY A 249 -9.50 5.27 22.96
C GLY A 249 -9.98 4.69 21.63
N ILE A 250 -10.40 5.56 20.73
CA ILE A 250 -10.71 5.27 19.33
C ILE A 250 -9.74 6.03 18.44
N GLY A 251 -9.63 5.67 17.17
CA GLY A 251 -8.79 6.38 16.20
C GLY A 251 -9.55 6.61 14.92
N PRO A 252 -8.93 7.33 13.97
CA PRO A 252 -9.53 7.55 12.67
C PRO A 252 -9.82 6.21 11.98
N GLN A 253 -10.81 6.20 11.12
CA GLN A 253 -11.16 5.08 10.28
C GLN A 253 -10.97 5.49 8.82
N ALA A 254 -9.96 4.92 8.17
CA ALA A 254 -9.72 5.10 6.75
C ALA A 254 -10.68 4.22 5.92
N VAL A 255 -11.12 4.75 4.80
CA VAL A 255 -12.00 4.06 3.85
C VAL A 255 -11.32 4.03 2.49
N ASP A 256 -11.25 2.86 1.88
CA ASP A 256 -10.59 2.66 0.58
C ASP A 256 -11.15 3.55 -0.52
N ASP A 257 -10.26 4.04 -1.39
CA ASP A 257 -10.54 4.95 -2.49
C ASP A 257 -10.24 4.36 -3.85
N THR A 258 -10.86 4.93 -4.86
CA THR A 258 -10.62 4.55 -6.24
C THR A 258 -10.46 5.77 -7.15
N GLY A 259 -9.59 5.63 -8.15
CA GLY A 259 -9.44 6.60 -9.23
C GLY A 259 -9.36 5.91 -10.58
N GLY A 260 -9.52 6.67 -11.66
CA GLY A 260 -9.39 6.16 -13.01
C GLY A 260 -8.78 7.21 -13.94
N VAL A 261 -7.87 6.77 -14.81
CA VAL A 261 -7.15 7.62 -15.75
C VAL A 261 -6.78 6.81 -16.99
N ASN A 262 -6.70 7.45 -18.13
CA ASN A 262 -6.03 6.84 -19.29
C ASN A 262 -4.51 6.92 -19.11
N GLU A 263 -3.79 6.00 -19.74
CA GLU A 263 -2.34 6.16 -19.86
C GLU A 263 -2.01 7.52 -20.50
N ASP A 264 -0.78 7.97 -20.34
CA ASP A 264 -0.30 9.29 -20.76
C ASP A 264 -1.05 10.50 -20.18
N ALA A 265 -2.09 10.26 -19.41
CA ALA A 265 -2.89 11.31 -18.79
C ALA A 265 -2.54 11.53 -17.30
N THR A 266 -3.01 12.65 -16.79
CA THR A 266 -2.88 13.01 -15.38
C THR A 266 -4.26 13.07 -14.74
N LEU A 267 -4.44 12.32 -13.66
CA LEU A 267 -5.58 12.42 -12.75
C LEU A 267 -5.24 13.39 -11.62
N THR A 268 -6.00 14.48 -11.50
CA THR A 268 -5.85 15.43 -10.37
C THR A 268 -7.13 15.45 -9.55
N VAL A 269 -7.01 15.16 -8.25
CA VAL A 269 -8.12 15.12 -7.30
C VAL A 269 -7.84 16.12 -6.17
N ASN A 270 -8.79 17.03 -5.94
CA ASN A 270 -8.67 18.05 -4.91
C ASN A 270 -9.05 17.50 -3.52
N GLU A 271 -8.74 18.24 -2.46
CA GLU A 271 -9.05 17.92 -1.07
C GLU A 271 -10.51 17.48 -0.85
N ALA A 272 -11.47 18.15 -1.44
CA ALA A 272 -12.91 17.87 -1.23
C ALA A 272 -13.36 16.49 -1.80
N SER A 273 -12.53 15.85 -2.59
CA SER A 273 -12.75 14.52 -3.18
C SER A 273 -11.49 13.64 -3.02
N GLY A 274 -10.55 14.09 -2.21
CA GLY A 274 -9.30 13.38 -1.92
C GLY A 274 -9.52 12.18 -1.00
N VAL A 275 -8.47 11.45 -0.72
CA VAL A 275 -8.54 10.16 -0.02
C VAL A 275 -9.03 10.24 1.44
N ILE A 276 -9.02 11.43 2.07
CA ILE A 276 -9.59 11.60 3.43
C ILE A 276 -11.02 12.14 3.41
N SER A 277 -11.62 12.35 2.24
CA SER A 277 -12.96 12.95 2.15
C SER A 277 -14.09 12.02 2.60
N ASN A 278 -13.86 10.74 2.66
CA ASN A 278 -14.75 9.66 3.10
C ASN A 278 -14.26 8.96 4.36
N ASP A 279 -13.10 9.35 4.88
CA ASP A 279 -12.57 8.87 6.15
C ASP A 279 -13.31 9.52 7.32
N ASP A 280 -13.37 8.82 8.46
CA ASP A 280 -14.04 9.28 9.68
C ASP A 280 -12.99 9.45 10.78
N ASP A 281 -12.99 10.59 11.46
CA ASP A 281 -12.17 10.82 12.64
C ASP A 281 -12.73 10.12 13.88
N ASN A 282 -13.97 9.56 13.78
CA ASN A 282 -14.75 8.96 14.85
C ASN A 282 -15.05 9.91 16.03
N SER A 283 -14.76 11.20 15.89
CA SER A 283 -15.05 12.21 16.90
C SER A 283 -16.49 12.68 16.82
N SER A 284 -17.17 12.76 17.97
CA SER A 284 -18.54 13.26 18.10
C SER A 284 -18.62 14.68 18.67
N PHE A 285 -17.56 15.19 19.26
CA PHE A 285 -17.58 16.43 20.08
C PHE A 285 -16.62 17.51 19.63
N ASP A 286 -15.55 17.17 18.91
CA ASP A 286 -14.64 18.10 18.27
C ASP A 286 -14.56 17.79 16.76
N SER A 287 -13.90 18.62 16.02
CA SER A 287 -13.60 18.41 14.61
C SER A 287 -12.10 18.22 14.49
N GLU A 288 -11.63 17.08 14.83
CA GLU A 288 -10.23 16.73 14.60
C GLU A 288 -9.95 16.72 13.12
N SER A 289 -8.81 17.24 12.74
CA SER A 289 -8.41 17.28 11.35
C SER A 289 -7.58 16.05 11.01
N LEU A 290 -8.09 15.25 10.07
CA LEU A 290 -7.33 14.13 9.52
C LEU A 290 -6.22 14.62 8.60
N ALA A 291 -5.08 13.93 8.62
CA ALA A 291 -3.97 14.21 7.73
C ALA A 291 -3.25 12.96 7.25
N ILE A 292 -2.84 12.95 5.97
CA ILE A 292 -1.99 11.89 5.44
C ILE A 292 -0.57 12.07 5.96
N THR A 293 -0.07 11.04 6.63
CA THR A 293 1.27 11.03 7.26
C THR A 293 2.22 10.02 6.65
N GLY A 294 1.72 9.08 5.88
CA GLY A 294 2.50 8.05 5.22
C GLY A 294 1.89 7.59 3.91
N ILE A 295 2.72 7.11 3.01
CA ILE A 295 2.32 6.53 1.72
C ILE A 295 3.29 5.42 1.35
N ARG A 296 2.79 4.35 0.72
CA ARG A 296 3.61 3.28 0.13
C ARG A 296 2.90 2.65 -1.06
N THR A 297 3.64 1.96 -1.92
CA THR A 297 3.05 1.13 -2.96
C THR A 297 2.47 -0.15 -2.39
N GLY A 298 1.48 -0.74 -3.07
CA GLY A 298 0.87 -2.03 -2.73
C GLY A 298 -0.28 -1.93 -1.73
N THR A 299 -0.87 -3.09 -1.44
CA THR A 299 -2.05 -3.24 -0.57
C THR A 299 -1.70 -3.12 0.91
N GLU A 300 -2.69 -2.85 1.76
CA GLU A 300 -2.54 -2.73 3.22
C GLU A 300 -1.88 -3.95 3.85
N SER A 301 -2.27 -5.14 3.45
CA SER A 301 -1.72 -6.39 3.98
C SER A 301 -0.37 -6.76 3.38
N GLY A 302 0.08 -6.03 2.34
CA GLY A 302 1.29 -6.29 1.59
C GLY A 302 2.51 -5.52 2.11
N SER A 303 3.65 -5.76 1.47
CA SER A 303 4.85 -4.95 1.61
C SER A 303 5.05 -4.14 0.34
N GLY A 304 5.47 -2.89 0.47
CA GLY A 304 5.74 -2.00 -0.67
C GLY A 304 6.83 -0.99 -0.37
N SER A 305 7.20 -0.24 -1.38
CA SER A 305 8.18 0.84 -1.24
C SER A 305 7.52 2.03 -0.55
N ALA A 306 8.09 2.48 0.57
CA ALA A 306 7.63 3.68 1.25
C ALA A 306 7.98 4.93 0.44
N GLY A 307 7.04 5.88 0.40
CA GLY A 307 7.20 7.21 -0.18
C GLY A 307 7.20 8.31 0.88
N THR A 308 7.28 9.53 0.42
CA THR A 308 7.17 10.73 1.25
C THR A 308 5.93 11.50 0.81
N VAL A 309 5.08 11.87 1.75
CA VAL A 309 3.89 12.70 1.49
C VAL A 309 4.30 14.01 0.82
N GLY A 310 3.61 14.40 -0.23
CA GLY A 310 3.94 15.57 -1.06
C GLY A 310 5.04 15.34 -2.10
N ALA A 311 5.61 14.14 -2.21
CA ALA A 311 6.59 13.78 -3.23
C ALA A 311 6.09 12.61 -4.07
N ALA A 312 6.52 12.57 -5.35
CA ALA A 312 6.13 11.52 -6.26
C ALA A 312 6.62 10.13 -5.80
N LEU A 313 5.71 9.17 -5.76
CA LEU A 313 5.96 7.76 -5.49
C LEU A 313 5.63 6.95 -6.75
N THR A 314 6.64 6.27 -7.30
CA THR A 314 6.51 5.49 -8.53
C THR A 314 5.80 4.16 -8.24
N GLY A 315 4.69 3.94 -8.91
CA GLY A 315 3.97 2.67 -9.02
C GLY A 315 4.44 1.84 -10.20
N THR A 316 3.61 0.91 -10.65
CA THR A 316 3.88 0.06 -11.82
C THR A 316 3.59 0.80 -13.12
N TYR A 317 2.47 1.52 -13.15
CA TYR A 317 1.93 2.16 -14.35
C TYR A 317 2.02 3.70 -14.30
N GLY A 318 2.28 4.27 -13.13
CA GLY A 318 2.36 5.73 -13.00
C GLY A 318 3.05 6.19 -11.73
N GLN A 319 2.95 7.49 -11.49
CA GLN A 319 3.51 8.14 -10.30
C GLN A 319 2.39 8.84 -9.52
N LEU A 320 2.26 8.52 -8.23
CA LEU A 320 1.33 9.17 -7.31
C LEU A 320 2.05 10.22 -6.47
N THR A 321 1.48 11.42 -6.40
CA THR A 321 1.82 12.45 -5.42
C THR A 321 0.58 12.72 -4.58
N ILE A 322 0.62 12.43 -3.28
CA ILE A 322 -0.46 12.68 -2.35
C ILE A 322 -0.04 13.75 -1.34
N ALA A 323 -0.88 14.75 -1.11
CA ALA A 323 -0.64 15.81 -0.14
C ALA A 323 -1.19 15.43 1.25
N ALA A 324 -0.78 16.17 2.29
CA ALA A 324 -1.23 15.91 3.66
C ALA A 324 -2.74 16.12 3.86
N ASP A 325 -3.38 16.95 3.03
CA ASP A 325 -4.81 17.21 3.02
C ASP A 325 -5.64 16.15 2.23
N GLY A 326 -4.98 15.08 1.78
CA GLY A 326 -5.61 14.00 1.02
C GLY A 326 -5.81 14.28 -0.47
N SER A 327 -5.54 15.49 -0.95
CA SER A 327 -5.51 15.77 -2.40
C SER A 327 -4.40 15.02 -3.07
N TYR A 328 -4.59 14.58 -4.34
CA TYR A 328 -3.57 13.82 -5.03
C TYR A 328 -3.53 14.07 -6.53
N GLU A 329 -2.37 13.80 -7.11
CA GLU A 329 -2.13 13.73 -8.53
C GLU A 329 -1.52 12.37 -8.88
N TYR A 330 -2.07 11.72 -9.89
CA TYR A 330 -1.49 10.50 -10.45
C TYR A 330 -1.22 10.72 -11.94
N VAL A 331 0.02 10.48 -12.37
CA VAL A 331 0.47 10.61 -13.76
C VAL A 331 0.77 9.21 -14.28
N ALA A 332 0.01 8.74 -15.25
CA ALA A 332 0.19 7.42 -15.87
C ALA A 332 1.28 7.52 -16.95
N ASN A 333 2.55 7.46 -16.56
CA ASN A 333 3.72 7.78 -17.39
C ASN A 333 4.83 6.72 -17.32
N GLN A 334 4.52 5.51 -16.97
CA GLN A 334 5.51 4.43 -16.95
C GLN A 334 5.40 3.59 -18.24
N ALA A 335 6.52 3.11 -18.74
CA ALA A 335 6.56 2.24 -19.91
C ALA A 335 5.65 0.99 -19.85
N ALA A 336 5.22 0.62 -18.66
CA ALA A 336 4.23 -0.45 -18.48
C ALA A 336 2.80 0.03 -18.71
N ALA A 337 2.55 1.33 -18.62
CA ALA A 337 1.29 1.94 -18.99
C ALA A 337 1.24 2.13 -20.51
N ASP A 338 2.31 2.72 -21.09
CA ASP A 338 2.46 2.96 -22.54
C ASP A 338 2.32 1.66 -23.38
N ALA A 339 2.49 0.49 -22.77
CA ALA A 339 2.37 -0.80 -23.43
C ALA A 339 0.98 -1.45 -23.26
N LEU A 340 -0.03 -0.71 -22.87
CA LEU A 340 -1.40 -1.22 -22.75
C LEU A 340 -2.13 -1.05 -24.07
N ASP A 341 -2.69 -2.15 -24.56
CA ASP A 341 -3.51 -2.10 -25.76
C ASP A 341 -4.78 -1.26 -25.53
N PRO A 342 -5.35 -0.63 -26.56
CA PRO A 342 -6.53 0.19 -26.45
C PRO A 342 -7.71 -0.52 -25.77
N GLY A 343 -8.12 -0.02 -24.61
CA GLY A 343 -9.21 -0.55 -23.81
C GLY A 343 -8.80 -1.57 -22.76
N ASP A 344 -7.53 -1.96 -22.70
CA ASP A 344 -7.01 -2.74 -21.58
C ASP A 344 -7.05 -1.93 -20.29
N THR A 345 -7.21 -2.61 -19.18
CA THR A 345 -7.27 -1.98 -17.88
C THR A 345 -6.39 -2.70 -16.87
N VAL A 346 -5.59 -1.94 -16.18
CA VAL A 346 -4.71 -2.41 -15.10
C VAL A 346 -4.87 -1.54 -13.87
N THR A 347 -4.31 -1.94 -12.74
CA THR A 347 -4.42 -1.15 -11.52
C THR A 347 -3.08 -0.95 -10.84
N ASP A 348 -2.83 0.28 -10.40
CA ASP A 348 -1.86 0.59 -9.36
C ASP A 348 -2.57 0.72 -8.02
N THR A 349 -2.02 0.11 -6.99
CA THR A 349 -2.54 0.20 -5.63
C THR A 349 -1.50 0.86 -4.73
N PHE A 350 -1.97 1.81 -3.94
CA PHE A 350 -1.17 2.50 -2.93
C PHE A 350 -1.87 2.41 -1.60
N THR A 351 -1.12 2.26 -0.52
CA THR A 351 -1.64 2.40 0.83
C THR A 351 -1.24 3.76 1.37
N TYR A 352 -2.18 4.49 1.91
CA TYR A 352 -1.91 5.72 2.65
C TYR A 352 -2.15 5.49 4.15
N THR A 353 -1.58 6.35 4.97
CA THR A 353 -1.77 6.34 6.42
C THR A 353 -2.39 7.68 6.81
N VAL A 354 -3.59 7.63 7.36
CA VAL A 354 -4.28 8.78 7.94
C VAL A 354 -4.02 8.84 9.43
N LYS A 355 -3.89 10.03 9.96
CA LYS A 355 -3.83 10.33 11.40
C LYS A 355 -4.72 11.50 11.75
N ASP A 356 -5.18 11.47 13.02
CA ASP A 356 -5.74 12.62 13.72
C ASP A 356 -4.69 13.71 14.03
N ASP A 357 -5.11 14.85 14.50
CA ASP A 357 -4.22 16.00 14.73
C ASP A 357 -3.38 15.87 16.01
N ASP A 358 -3.71 14.97 16.95
CA ASP A 358 -2.88 14.65 18.10
C ASP A 358 -1.75 13.65 17.78
N ASN A 359 -1.75 13.06 16.58
CA ASN A 359 -0.74 12.13 16.05
C ASN A 359 -0.57 10.80 16.82
N LYS A 360 -1.53 10.41 17.65
CA LYS A 360 -1.42 9.18 18.44
C LYS A 360 -2.06 8.00 17.77
N ASN A 361 -3.13 8.24 17.04
CA ASN A 361 -3.90 7.23 16.35
C ASN A 361 -3.66 7.29 14.84
N ALA A 362 -3.67 6.15 14.20
CA ALA A 362 -3.50 6.05 12.76
C ALA A 362 -4.25 4.85 12.23
N ASP A 363 -4.83 5.02 11.05
CA ASP A 363 -5.36 3.92 10.27
C ASP A 363 -4.80 3.98 8.85
N THR A 364 -5.01 2.93 8.08
CA THR A 364 -4.54 2.85 6.70
C THR A 364 -5.70 2.55 5.77
N GLY A 365 -5.71 3.22 4.61
CA GLY A 365 -6.62 2.94 3.51
C GLY A 365 -5.87 2.66 2.22
N GLU A 366 -6.54 2.03 1.27
CA GLU A 366 -6.02 1.77 -0.07
C GLU A 366 -6.55 2.80 -1.07
N LEU A 367 -5.67 3.31 -1.93
CA LEU A 367 -6.05 4.04 -3.14
C LEU A 367 -5.75 3.15 -4.35
N VAL A 368 -6.79 2.73 -5.06
CA VAL A 368 -6.67 1.90 -6.27
C VAL A 368 -6.92 2.75 -7.50
N ILE A 369 -5.88 2.96 -8.30
CA ILE A 369 -5.96 3.69 -9.57
C ILE A 369 -6.07 2.70 -10.73
N THR A 370 -7.15 2.78 -11.48
CA THR A 370 -7.32 2.04 -12.74
C THR A 370 -6.73 2.86 -13.88
N VAL A 371 -5.74 2.31 -14.56
CA VAL A 371 -5.17 2.87 -15.80
C VAL A 371 -5.79 2.14 -16.98
N THR A 372 -6.26 2.89 -17.96
CA THR A 372 -6.87 2.36 -19.18
C THR A 372 -5.98 2.68 -20.36
N GLY A 373 -5.62 1.66 -21.15
CA GLY A 373 -4.88 1.77 -22.39
C GLY A 373 -5.63 2.60 -23.44
N ILE A 374 -4.91 3.45 -24.12
CA ILE A 374 -5.35 4.15 -25.34
C ILE A 374 -4.38 3.79 -26.46
N ASN A 375 -4.73 4.13 -27.67
CA ASN A 375 -3.81 3.89 -28.78
C ASN A 375 -2.66 4.89 -28.77
N ASP A 376 -1.44 4.37 -28.86
CA ASP A 376 -0.22 5.15 -29.07
C ASP A 376 0.07 5.37 -30.56
N ASP A 377 0.90 6.36 -30.88
CA ASP A 377 1.29 6.66 -32.26
C ASP A 377 2.50 5.81 -32.66
N ILE A 378 2.40 5.13 -33.81
CA ILE A 378 3.53 4.43 -34.45
C ILE A 378 4.69 5.39 -34.72
N THR A 379 5.93 4.94 -34.54
CA THR A 379 7.15 5.65 -34.89
C THR A 379 7.91 4.90 -36.00
N ALA A 380 7.90 5.43 -37.21
CA ALA A 380 8.63 4.87 -38.33
C ALA A 380 10.08 5.37 -38.37
N VAL A 381 11.01 4.46 -38.63
CA VAL A 381 12.46 4.71 -38.66
C VAL A 381 12.98 4.71 -40.10
N ASN A 382 13.87 5.66 -40.43
CA ASN A 382 14.42 5.79 -41.79
C ASN A 382 15.40 4.67 -42.12
N ASP A 383 15.23 4.06 -43.30
CA ASP A 383 16.04 2.96 -43.82
C ASP A 383 17.13 3.38 -44.79
N THR A 384 18.15 2.54 -44.87
CA THR A 384 19.21 2.66 -45.86
C THR A 384 19.63 1.29 -46.38
N ASP A 385 19.90 1.23 -47.70
CA ASP A 385 20.48 0.03 -48.30
C ASP A 385 21.48 0.41 -49.38
N ALA A 386 22.29 -0.54 -49.83
CA ALA A 386 23.33 -0.30 -50.82
C ALA A 386 23.58 -1.52 -51.70
N LEU A 387 23.89 -1.27 -52.98
CA LEU A 387 24.24 -2.30 -53.93
C LEU A 387 25.14 -1.74 -55.06
N ASN A 388 25.74 -2.65 -55.83
CA ASN A 388 26.47 -2.28 -57.02
C ASN A 388 25.53 -2.15 -58.24
N ALA A 389 25.89 -1.34 -59.18
CA ALA A 389 25.20 -1.23 -60.46
C ALA A 389 25.07 -2.62 -61.12
N GLY A 390 23.87 -2.92 -61.62
CA GLY A 390 23.50 -4.21 -62.20
C GLY A 390 23.12 -5.30 -61.20
N ALA A 391 23.25 -5.06 -59.88
CA ALA A 391 22.85 -5.99 -58.85
C ALA A 391 21.37 -5.80 -58.47
N THR A 392 20.85 -6.75 -57.66
CA THR A 392 19.48 -6.71 -57.13
C THR A 392 19.48 -6.98 -55.64
N ILE A 393 18.82 -6.12 -54.89
CA ILE A 393 18.44 -6.33 -53.49
C ILE A 393 17.09 -7.05 -53.45
N ASN A 394 16.97 -8.05 -52.56
CA ASN A 394 15.70 -8.64 -52.20
C ASN A 394 15.63 -8.66 -50.67
N ARG A 395 14.73 -7.90 -50.09
CA ARG A 395 14.44 -7.90 -48.68
C ARG A 395 13.12 -8.62 -48.43
N SER A 396 13.15 -9.59 -47.54
CA SER A 396 11.99 -10.38 -47.11
C SER A 396 11.58 -9.98 -45.71
N THR A 397 10.40 -10.35 -45.26
CA THR A 397 9.88 -10.13 -43.91
C THR A 397 10.70 -10.78 -42.76
N SER A 398 11.80 -11.45 -43.11
CA SER A 398 12.75 -12.01 -42.12
C SER A 398 14.10 -11.29 -42.09
N ASP A 399 14.26 -10.26 -42.93
CA ASP A 399 15.50 -9.49 -43.02
C ASP A 399 15.45 -8.29 -42.07
N THR A 400 16.56 -8.01 -41.41
CA THR A 400 16.71 -6.83 -40.52
C THR A 400 16.82 -5.51 -41.26
N GLN A 401 16.51 -5.47 -42.54
CA GLN A 401 16.53 -4.32 -43.43
C GLN A 401 15.27 -4.26 -44.32
N GLU A 402 14.19 -4.91 -43.89
CA GLU A 402 12.86 -4.63 -44.42
C GLU A 402 12.36 -3.29 -43.87
N LEU A 403 11.33 -2.72 -44.46
CA LEU A 403 10.94 -1.31 -44.22
C LEU A 403 10.25 -1.08 -42.86
N ASP A 404 9.80 -2.13 -42.16
CA ASP A 404 9.09 -2.04 -40.90
C ASP A 404 9.81 -2.79 -39.74
N HIS A 405 11.09 -3.18 -39.97
CA HIS A 405 11.82 -3.99 -39.01
C HIS A 405 12.18 -3.28 -37.69
N ASP A 406 12.56 -2.02 -37.78
CA ASP A 406 12.98 -1.17 -36.66
C ASP A 406 11.94 -0.07 -36.34
N ASP A 407 10.80 -0.11 -36.99
CA ASP A 407 9.64 0.67 -36.61
C ASP A 407 9.09 0.18 -35.28
N THR A 408 8.57 1.08 -34.49
CA THR A 408 8.11 0.79 -33.14
C THR A 408 6.77 1.42 -32.85
N ASP A 409 5.99 0.70 -32.06
CA ASP A 409 4.79 1.18 -31.42
C ASP A 409 4.86 0.78 -29.96
N PRO A 410 4.47 1.63 -28.99
CA PRO A 410 4.44 1.27 -27.59
C PRO A 410 3.42 0.19 -27.24
N ASP A 411 2.28 0.13 -27.95
CA ASP A 411 1.21 -0.84 -27.71
C ASP A 411 1.71 -2.30 -27.78
N ALA A 412 1.33 -3.13 -26.83
CA ALA A 412 1.92 -4.47 -26.67
C ALA A 412 1.56 -5.47 -27.77
N ASP A 413 0.46 -5.26 -28.49
CA ASP A 413 0.02 -6.09 -29.62
C ASP A 413 0.61 -5.64 -30.95
N ASP A 414 1.32 -4.50 -31.02
CA ASP A 414 1.98 -3.96 -32.18
C ASP A 414 3.49 -4.21 -32.14
N VAL A 415 3.87 -5.37 -32.59
CA VAL A 415 5.27 -5.78 -32.66
C VAL A 415 5.87 -5.47 -34.03
N SER A 416 7.16 -5.19 -34.08
CA SER A 416 7.94 -5.05 -35.31
C SER A 416 7.64 -6.20 -36.29
N GLY A 417 7.33 -5.85 -37.56
CA GLY A 417 6.91 -6.79 -38.62
C GLY A 417 5.40 -7.08 -38.64
N SER A 418 4.59 -6.43 -37.80
CA SER A 418 3.11 -6.47 -37.88
C SER A 418 2.51 -5.26 -38.59
N PHE A 419 3.33 -4.26 -38.86
CA PHE A 419 2.87 -3.04 -39.53
C PHE A 419 2.62 -3.23 -41.04
N THR A 420 1.90 -2.30 -41.64
CA THR A 420 1.53 -2.37 -43.05
C THR A 420 2.02 -1.16 -43.84
N ILE A 421 2.82 -1.38 -44.87
CA ILE A 421 3.18 -0.30 -45.80
C ILE A 421 2.00 0.03 -46.71
N THR A 422 1.44 1.21 -46.51
CA THR A 422 0.21 1.64 -47.22
C THR A 422 0.45 2.59 -48.39
N ALA A 423 1.59 3.27 -48.42
CA ALA A 423 1.97 4.15 -49.51
C ALA A 423 3.48 4.14 -49.75
N ILE A 424 3.88 4.38 -50.99
CA ILE A 424 5.27 4.59 -51.42
C ILE A 424 5.34 5.75 -52.43
N ARG A 425 6.33 6.62 -52.29
CA ARG A 425 6.59 7.76 -53.17
C ARG A 425 8.06 7.85 -53.50
N THR A 426 8.38 8.39 -54.66
CA THR A 426 9.78 8.72 -55.02
C THR A 426 10.17 10.07 -54.43
N GLY A 427 11.36 10.17 -53.85
CA GLY A 427 11.92 11.40 -53.25
C GLY A 427 12.25 11.25 -51.78
N SER A 428 13.12 12.11 -51.28
CA SER A 428 13.65 12.07 -49.89
C SER A 428 12.88 12.95 -48.91
N SER A 429 11.81 13.60 -49.32
CA SER A 429 10.98 14.43 -48.42
C SER A 429 9.70 13.70 -48.12
N GLU A 430 9.48 13.46 -46.85
CA GLU A 430 8.29 12.77 -46.34
C GLU A 430 6.99 13.35 -46.88
N GLY A 431 6.09 12.48 -47.28
CA GLY A 431 4.80 12.84 -47.86
C GLY A 431 4.83 13.52 -49.25
N ALA A 432 6.02 13.87 -49.78
CA ALA A 432 6.19 14.52 -51.07
C ALA A 432 6.59 13.51 -52.14
N GLY A 433 6.64 13.97 -53.38
CA GLY A 433 7.07 13.16 -54.52
C GLY A 433 5.94 12.46 -55.27
N THR A 434 6.31 11.58 -56.21
CA THR A 434 5.35 10.88 -57.06
C THR A 434 4.92 9.57 -56.43
N SER A 435 3.61 9.45 -56.13
CA SER A 435 3.02 8.23 -55.59
C SER A 435 3.17 7.05 -56.55
N LYS A 436 3.42 5.89 -56.02
CA LYS A 436 3.53 4.60 -56.70
C LYS A 436 2.55 3.60 -56.06
N THR A 437 2.30 2.50 -56.76
CA THR A 437 1.36 1.47 -56.30
C THR A 437 2.12 0.37 -55.59
N ILE A 438 1.73 0.08 -54.36
CA ILE A 438 2.27 -1.04 -53.56
C ILE A 438 2.07 -2.36 -54.33
N GLY A 439 3.06 -3.25 -54.26
CA GLY A 439 3.08 -4.54 -54.94
C GLY A 439 3.29 -4.47 -56.45
N GLN A 440 3.52 -3.27 -57.03
CA GLN A 440 3.78 -3.10 -58.47
C GLN A 440 5.18 -2.53 -58.68
N ALA A 441 5.89 -3.11 -59.68
CA ALA A 441 7.21 -2.61 -60.05
C ALA A 441 7.10 -1.23 -60.72
N PHE A 442 8.02 -0.31 -60.40
CA PHE A 442 8.16 0.99 -61.01
C PHE A 442 9.63 1.36 -61.18
N THR A 443 9.92 2.11 -62.25
CA THR A 443 11.27 2.56 -62.54
C THR A 443 11.59 3.90 -61.89
N THR A 444 12.86 4.06 -61.52
CA THR A 444 13.48 5.27 -61.00
C THR A 444 14.57 5.76 -61.94
N THR A 445 15.46 6.64 -61.50
CA THR A 445 16.62 7.07 -62.29
C THR A 445 17.66 5.96 -62.42
N TYR A 446 17.88 5.19 -61.37
CA TYR A 446 18.96 4.21 -61.29
C TYR A 446 18.49 2.77 -61.26
N GLY A 447 17.22 2.49 -60.91
CA GLY A 447 16.74 1.14 -60.76
C GLY A 447 15.25 0.92 -60.99
N THR A 448 14.86 -0.33 -60.73
CA THR A 448 13.45 -0.76 -60.71
C THR A 448 13.12 -1.24 -59.30
N MET A 449 12.13 -0.61 -58.66
CA MET A 449 11.70 -0.86 -57.28
C MET A 449 10.34 -1.55 -57.23
N THR A 450 10.16 -2.51 -56.32
CA THR A 450 8.85 -3.03 -55.92
C THR A 450 8.82 -3.07 -54.40
N VAL A 451 7.82 -2.47 -53.77
CA VAL A 451 7.57 -2.52 -52.32
C VAL A 451 6.25 -3.24 -52.08
N ASN A 452 6.20 -4.18 -51.16
CA ASN A 452 4.99 -4.89 -50.78
C ASN A 452 4.40 -4.31 -49.49
N ALA A 453 3.14 -4.63 -49.21
CA ALA A 453 2.45 -4.17 -48.03
C ALA A 453 3.01 -4.74 -46.71
N ASP A 454 3.75 -5.83 -46.78
CA ASP A 454 4.40 -6.49 -45.64
C ASP A 454 5.84 -6.00 -45.39
N GLY A 455 6.21 -4.81 -45.86
CA GLY A 455 7.53 -4.22 -45.68
C GLY A 455 8.62 -4.80 -46.59
N SER A 456 8.40 -5.97 -47.19
CA SER A 456 9.37 -6.59 -48.09
C SER A 456 9.52 -5.78 -49.37
N TYR A 457 10.74 -5.74 -49.92
CA TYR A 457 10.98 -5.03 -51.20
C TYR A 457 12.06 -5.66 -52.06
N THR A 458 12.00 -5.31 -53.33
CA THR A 458 13.07 -5.61 -54.28
C THR A 458 13.51 -4.31 -54.98
N TYR A 459 14.81 -4.15 -55.13
CA TYR A 459 15.38 -3.07 -55.92
C TYR A 459 16.48 -3.63 -56.85
N ALA A 460 16.29 -3.46 -58.15
CA ALA A 460 17.30 -3.83 -59.17
C ALA A 460 17.95 -2.56 -59.74
N ALA A 461 19.26 -2.41 -59.63
CA ALA A 461 20.01 -1.30 -60.20
C ALA A 461 20.23 -1.51 -61.73
N ASP A 462 19.14 -1.57 -62.48
CA ASP A 462 19.06 -2.01 -63.89
C ASP A 462 18.82 -0.91 -64.91
N GLN A 463 18.73 0.33 -64.50
CA GLN A 463 18.48 1.46 -65.38
C GLN A 463 19.81 2.05 -65.93
N ASN A 464 19.73 2.74 -67.06
CA ASN A 464 20.91 3.37 -67.69
C ASN A 464 21.65 4.34 -66.78
N GLY A 465 20.96 4.96 -65.81
CA GLY A 465 21.57 5.81 -64.80
C GLY A 465 22.58 5.07 -63.93
N SER A 466 22.27 3.83 -63.50
CA SER A 466 23.18 3.01 -62.69
C SER A 466 24.29 2.37 -63.50
N THR A 467 23.95 1.82 -64.70
CA THR A 467 24.93 1.09 -65.52
C THR A 467 25.94 2.02 -66.20
N SER A 468 25.70 3.33 -66.21
CA SER A 468 26.64 4.34 -66.68
C SER A 468 27.48 4.98 -65.56
N LEU A 469 27.30 4.60 -64.31
CA LEU A 469 28.16 5.09 -63.24
C LEU A 469 29.55 4.50 -63.36
N SER A 470 30.55 5.38 -63.34
CA SER A 470 31.97 4.98 -63.30
C SER A 470 32.25 4.10 -62.08
N ASN A 471 33.27 3.28 -62.18
CA ASN A 471 33.67 2.40 -61.11
C ASN A 471 33.96 3.19 -59.81
N GLY A 472 33.28 2.79 -58.70
CA GLY A 472 33.39 3.46 -57.41
C GLY A 472 32.57 4.76 -57.25
N ALA A 473 32.03 5.31 -58.32
CA ALA A 473 31.12 6.48 -58.24
C ALA A 473 29.79 6.04 -57.57
N THR A 474 29.23 6.90 -56.72
CA THR A 474 27.98 6.61 -56.02
C THR A 474 26.85 7.55 -56.48
N ALA A 475 25.62 7.02 -56.50
CA ALA A 475 24.40 7.75 -56.69
C ALA A 475 23.32 7.19 -55.74
N THR A 476 22.24 7.92 -55.54
CA THR A 476 21.16 7.48 -54.63
C THR A 476 19.79 7.58 -55.32
N ASP A 477 18.98 6.56 -55.12
CA ASP A 477 17.53 6.67 -55.25
C ASP A 477 16.93 6.79 -53.84
N SER A 478 15.99 7.71 -53.66
CA SER A 478 15.32 7.94 -52.38
C SER A 478 13.83 7.76 -52.53
N PHE A 479 13.24 7.21 -51.53
CA PHE A 479 11.81 6.94 -51.44
C PHE A 479 11.32 7.41 -50.08
N ASN A 480 10.04 7.74 -49.94
CA ASN A 480 9.37 7.83 -48.67
C ASN A 480 8.15 6.91 -48.71
N TYR A 481 7.91 6.23 -47.59
CA TYR A 481 6.85 5.26 -47.45
C TYR A 481 6.03 5.57 -46.21
N THR A 482 4.77 5.15 -46.21
CA THR A 482 3.87 5.30 -45.05
C THR A 482 3.69 3.94 -44.43
N VAL A 483 4.05 3.84 -43.16
CA VAL A 483 3.79 2.71 -42.29
C VAL A 483 2.45 2.95 -41.59
N GLN A 484 1.66 1.94 -41.47
CA GLN A 484 0.37 1.98 -40.77
C GLN A 484 0.33 0.88 -39.73
N ASP A 485 -0.09 1.24 -38.53
CA ASP A 485 -0.44 0.32 -37.49
C ASP A 485 -1.66 -0.53 -37.90
N HIS A 486 -1.65 -1.80 -37.50
CA HIS A 486 -2.67 -2.78 -37.88
C HIS A 486 -3.99 -2.57 -37.12
N ASN A 487 -3.94 -2.12 -35.89
CA ASN A 487 -5.09 -2.10 -34.99
C ASN A 487 -5.81 -0.75 -34.96
N SER A 488 -5.08 0.35 -34.96
CA SER A 488 -5.65 1.70 -34.89
C SER A 488 -5.85 2.34 -36.27
N GLY A 489 -4.95 2.04 -37.18
CA GLY A 489 -4.88 2.68 -38.47
C GLY A 489 -4.08 3.98 -38.50
N ASP A 490 -3.38 4.32 -37.43
CA ASP A 490 -2.45 5.43 -37.34
C ASP A 490 -1.27 5.22 -38.26
N THR A 491 -0.63 6.28 -38.69
CA THR A 491 0.40 6.21 -39.71
C THR A 491 1.54 7.17 -39.43
N ASP A 492 2.75 6.69 -39.68
CA ASP A 492 3.94 7.54 -39.77
C ASP A 492 4.67 7.36 -41.08
N ILE A 493 5.60 8.26 -41.39
CA ILE A 493 6.30 8.29 -42.69
C ILE A 493 7.79 8.23 -42.47
N ALA A 494 8.42 7.23 -43.08
CA ALA A 494 9.88 7.12 -43.11
C ALA A 494 10.42 7.20 -44.53
N THR A 495 11.75 7.27 -44.64
CA THR A 495 12.46 7.33 -45.93
C THR A 495 13.35 6.11 -46.10
N LEU A 496 13.41 5.58 -47.34
CA LEU A 496 14.40 4.60 -47.75
C LEU A 496 15.38 5.25 -48.71
N VAL A 497 16.68 5.14 -48.43
CA VAL A 497 17.75 5.63 -49.31
C VAL A 497 18.58 4.46 -49.82
N ILE A 498 18.51 4.19 -51.12
CA ILE A 498 19.31 3.16 -51.78
C ILE A 498 20.55 3.80 -52.38
N THR A 499 21.73 3.41 -51.95
CA THR A 499 23.01 3.83 -52.51
C THR A 499 23.48 2.85 -53.57
N ILE A 500 23.69 3.33 -54.80
CA ILE A 500 24.17 2.55 -55.93
C ILE A 500 25.63 2.92 -56.18
N THR A 501 26.50 1.92 -56.18
CA THR A 501 27.92 2.09 -56.52
C THR A 501 28.18 1.61 -57.92
N GLY A 502 28.75 2.47 -58.75
CA GLY A 502 29.11 2.18 -60.13
C GLY A 502 30.12 1.04 -60.23
N SER A 503 29.96 0.19 -61.22
CA SER A 503 30.81 -0.92 -61.55
C SER A 503 31.35 -0.86 -63.01
N ASN A 504 31.05 0.21 -63.70
CA ASN A 504 31.51 0.40 -65.07
C ASN A 504 33.00 0.83 -65.06
N ASN A 505 33.88 0.00 -65.60
CA ASN A 505 35.29 0.26 -65.75
C ASN A 505 35.61 0.39 -67.23
N ASN A 506 35.88 1.60 -67.73
CA ASN A 506 36.35 1.85 -69.08
C ASN A 506 37.87 1.72 -69.11
N ALA A 507 38.39 1.11 -70.18
CA ALA A 507 39.83 1.03 -70.34
C ALA A 507 40.43 2.41 -70.67
N PRO A 508 41.64 2.73 -70.20
CA PRO A 508 42.32 3.96 -70.51
C PRO A 508 42.65 4.06 -71.97
N VAL A 509 42.70 5.28 -72.51
CA VAL A 509 43.07 5.58 -73.91
C VAL A 509 44.42 6.28 -73.89
N ALA A 510 45.45 5.58 -74.44
CA ALA A 510 46.80 6.08 -74.55
C ALA A 510 46.97 6.98 -75.78
N SER A 511 47.70 8.05 -75.62
CA SER A 511 48.19 8.92 -76.70
C SER A 511 49.67 8.66 -76.97
N ASN A 512 50.14 8.88 -78.13
CA ASN A 512 51.56 8.69 -78.44
C ASN A 512 52.38 9.91 -78.04
N ASP A 513 53.56 9.67 -77.47
CA ASP A 513 54.51 10.70 -77.11
C ASP A 513 55.73 10.74 -78.02
N THR A 514 56.37 11.89 -78.03
CA THR A 514 57.56 12.09 -78.84
C THR A 514 58.64 12.84 -78.04
N GLY A 515 59.88 12.39 -78.18
CA GLY A 515 61.06 13.07 -77.65
C GLY A 515 62.14 13.26 -78.73
N VAL A 516 62.92 14.30 -78.62
CA VAL A 516 64.07 14.60 -79.53
C VAL A 516 65.28 14.88 -78.67
N ILE A 517 66.37 14.24 -79.00
CA ILE A 517 67.63 14.32 -78.27
C ILE A 517 68.81 14.27 -79.28
N ILE A 518 69.92 14.89 -78.91
CA ILE A 518 71.19 14.77 -79.66
C ILE A 518 71.97 13.56 -79.15
N GLU A 519 72.86 13.05 -79.92
CA GLU A 519 73.80 12.00 -79.54
C GLU A 519 74.58 12.40 -78.27
N ASP A 520 74.97 11.42 -77.44
CA ASP A 520 75.59 11.61 -76.11
C ASP A 520 74.75 12.43 -75.11
N GLY A 521 73.52 12.81 -75.44
CA GLY A 521 72.63 13.60 -74.60
C GLY A 521 71.82 12.73 -73.65
N THR A 522 71.26 13.40 -72.63
CA THR A 522 70.27 12.79 -71.69
C THR A 522 69.00 13.65 -71.74
N LEU A 523 67.85 13.03 -72.12
CA LEU A 523 66.51 13.59 -71.95
C LEU A 523 65.90 13.06 -70.63
N THR A 524 65.49 13.95 -69.79
CA THR A 524 64.76 13.60 -68.56
C THR A 524 63.45 14.37 -68.45
N VAL A 525 62.34 13.67 -68.32
CA VAL A 525 61.03 14.21 -68.15
C VAL A 525 60.44 13.81 -66.80
N ALA A 526 60.13 14.79 -65.99
CA ALA A 526 59.55 14.60 -64.70
C ALA A 526 58.06 14.35 -64.79
N ASP A 527 57.48 13.73 -63.76
CA ASP A 527 56.06 13.48 -63.57
C ASP A 527 55.26 14.81 -63.66
N GLY A 528 54.23 14.88 -64.54
CA GLY A 528 53.46 16.05 -64.81
C GLY A 528 54.26 17.17 -65.54
N GLY A 529 55.49 16.89 -65.97
CA GLY A 529 56.42 17.78 -66.56
C GLY A 529 56.07 18.06 -68.00
N SER A 530 56.01 19.33 -68.40
CA SER A 530 56.05 19.72 -69.79
C SER A 530 57.51 19.68 -70.26
N ALA A 531 57.68 19.47 -71.55
CA ALA A 531 58.92 19.37 -72.31
C ALA A 531 60.21 19.90 -71.63
N VAL A 532 61.19 19.07 -71.50
CA VAL A 532 62.44 19.39 -70.82
C VAL A 532 63.57 19.38 -71.82
N THR A 533 64.47 20.29 -71.64
CA THR A 533 65.71 20.42 -72.45
C THR A 533 66.72 19.36 -72.08
N GLY A 534 67.14 18.53 -72.96
CA GLY A 534 68.32 17.71 -72.83
C GLY A 534 69.59 18.54 -73.11
N THR A 535 70.71 18.16 -72.45
CA THR A 535 72.03 18.76 -72.73
C THR A 535 72.96 17.73 -73.33
N ASP A 536 73.75 18.15 -74.33
CA ASP A 536 74.82 17.35 -74.86
C ASP A 536 76.07 17.34 -73.89
N SER A 537 77.03 16.54 -74.15
CA SER A 537 78.30 16.48 -73.46
C SER A 537 79.12 17.79 -73.48
N ASN A 538 78.71 18.71 -74.33
CA ASN A 538 79.28 20.06 -74.48
C ASN A 538 78.44 21.18 -73.85
N ASN A 539 77.40 20.81 -73.11
CA ASN A 539 76.48 21.73 -72.47
C ASN A 539 75.65 22.64 -73.40
N ASN A 540 75.44 22.20 -74.67
CA ASN A 540 74.52 22.84 -75.56
C ASN A 540 73.09 22.37 -75.31
N ASN A 541 72.20 23.35 -75.25
CA ASN A 541 70.79 23.16 -74.98
C ASN A 541 70.06 22.91 -76.27
N GLU A 542 69.94 21.67 -76.72
CA GLU A 542 69.07 21.32 -77.85
C GLU A 542 67.92 20.49 -77.37
N THR A 543 66.78 21.03 -77.52
CA THR A 543 65.54 20.61 -76.92
C THR A 543 64.78 19.59 -77.65
N GLY A 544 64.19 18.76 -76.96
CA GLY A 544 63.06 18.51 -77.22
C GLY A 544 62.00 17.53 -76.91
N ASP A 545 61.47 17.47 -75.91
CA ASP A 545 60.15 16.87 -75.76
C ASP A 545 59.04 17.89 -75.90
N THR A 546 58.03 17.54 -76.70
CA THR A 546 56.89 18.40 -76.95
C THR A 546 55.59 17.94 -76.29
N THR A 547 55.63 16.78 -75.67
CA THR A 547 54.42 16.13 -75.08
C THR A 547 54.40 16.05 -73.59
N GLY A 548 55.54 16.12 -72.86
CA GLY A 548 55.60 15.94 -71.42
C GLY A 548 55.94 14.52 -71.04
N ASP A 549 55.59 14.09 -69.81
CA ASP A 549 55.75 12.68 -69.45
C ASP A 549 54.79 11.79 -70.29
N VAL A 550 55.00 10.48 -70.22
CA VAL A 550 54.27 9.56 -71.13
C VAL A 550 52.82 9.32 -70.74
N LEU A 551 52.34 9.91 -69.67
CA LEU A 551 50.92 9.88 -69.29
C LEU A 551 50.20 11.21 -69.57
N VAL A 552 50.93 12.23 -70.01
CA VAL A 552 50.34 13.52 -70.43
C VAL A 552 49.61 13.34 -71.77
N GLY A 553 48.30 13.59 -71.75
CA GLY A 553 47.47 13.41 -72.95
C GLY A 553 46.73 12.09 -73.00
N ASP A 554 47.06 11.17 -72.09
CA ASP A 554 46.28 9.97 -71.90
C ASP A 554 45.02 10.28 -71.14
N THR A 555 43.98 9.53 -71.35
CA THR A 555 42.66 9.77 -70.76
C THR A 555 42.03 8.47 -70.26
N ASP A 556 41.30 8.62 -69.20
CA ASP A 556 40.41 7.60 -68.71
C ASP A 556 39.00 8.13 -68.54
N ALA A 557 37.99 7.39 -69.01
CA ALA A 557 36.61 7.85 -69.07
C ALA A 557 35.97 7.84 -67.66
N ASP A 558 36.49 7.08 -66.70
CA ASP A 558 36.03 6.97 -65.31
C ASP A 558 36.79 7.96 -64.42
N GLY A 559 37.83 8.62 -64.98
CA GLY A 559 38.66 9.56 -64.24
C GLY A 559 39.67 8.92 -63.31
N ASP A 560 39.99 7.68 -63.57
CA ASP A 560 40.95 6.90 -62.77
C ASP A 560 42.39 7.43 -62.98
N THR A 561 43.21 7.25 -61.98
CA THR A 561 44.64 7.62 -62.03
C THR A 561 45.43 6.63 -62.88
N LEU A 562 45.95 7.11 -63.99
CA LEU A 562 46.72 6.27 -64.89
C LEU A 562 48.15 6.04 -64.37
N THR A 563 48.66 4.88 -64.67
CA THR A 563 50.06 4.48 -64.39
C THR A 563 50.63 3.72 -65.55
N VAL A 564 51.96 3.82 -65.78
CA VAL A 564 52.65 2.92 -66.68
C VAL A 564 52.82 1.55 -66.01
N SER A 565 52.14 0.56 -66.57
CA SER A 565 52.11 -0.82 -66.04
C SER A 565 53.11 -1.78 -66.71
N GLY A 566 53.61 -1.41 -67.95
CA GLY A 566 54.54 -2.24 -68.69
C GLY A 566 55.32 -1.48 -69.73
N ILE A 567 56.46 -2.02 -70.16
CA ILE A 567 57.25 -1.56 -71.29
C ILE A 567 57.76 -2.76 -72.09
N SER A 568 57.66 -2.70 -73.45
CA SER A 568 58.16 -3.78 -74.28
C SER A 568 59.69 -3.92 -74.19
N GLY A 569 60.15 -5.12 -74.01
CA GLY A 569 61.59 -5.43 -73.90
C GLY A 569 62.22 -5.23 -72.50
N GLY A 570 61.42 -4.83 -71.43
CA GLY A 570 61.94 -4.60 -70.10
C GLY A 570 60.90 -4.55 -69.03
N SER A 571 61.22 -3.87 -67.95
CA SER A 571 60.33 -3.64 -66.81
C SER A 571 60.29 -2.16 -66.46
N VAL A 572 59.15 -1.66 -66.03
CA VAL A 572 58.98 -0.29 -65.56
C VAL A 572 59.97 0.01 -64.44
N GLY A 573 60.58 1.18 -64.46
CA GLY A 573 61.65 1.57 -63.53
C GLY A 573 63.03 0.97 -63.81
N SER A 574 63.15 0.13 -64.84
CA SER A 574 64.44 -0.44 -65.29
C SER A 574 64.85 0.05 -66.65
N ALA A 575 66.13 0.15 -66.89
CA ALA A 575 66.68 0.58 -68.17
C ALA A 575 66.40 -0.44 -69.28
N VAL A 576 65.86 0.02 -70.41
CA VAL A 576 65.60 -0.75 -71.64
C VAL A 576 66.49 -0.23 -72.75
N THR A 577 67.41 -1.04 -73.21
CA THR A 577 68.36 -0.66 -74.30
C THR A 577 67.74 -0.79 -75.66
N GLY A 578 67.73 0.28 -76.39
CA GLY A 578 67.29 0.39 -77.82
C GLY A 578 68.45 0.35 -78.76
N THR A 579 68.19 0.84 -79.99
CA THR A 579 69.21 0.89 -81.04
C THR A 579 70.16 2.08 -80.89
N PHE A 580 69.59 3.24 -80.50
CA PHE A 580 70.31 4.49 -80.35
C PHE A 580 70.56 4.91 -78.90
N GLY A 581 69.80 4.38 -77.93
CA GLY A 581 69.95 4.78 -76.56
C GLY A 581 69.28 3.82 -75.57
N THR A 582 69.25 4.28 -74.32
CA THR A 582 68.66 3.52 -73.20
C THR A 582 67.54 4.33 -72.55
N LEU A 583 66.32 3.76 -72.53
CA LEU A 583 65.11 4.35 -71.94
C LEU A 583 64.86 3.76 -70.57
N THR A 584 64.51 4.60 -69.60
CA THR A 584 63.93 4.21 -68.32
C THR A 584 62.62 4.97 -68.15
N ILE A 585 61.47 4.26 -68.02
CA ILE A 585 60.16 4.83 -67.71
C ILE A 585 59.77 4.40 -66.29
N GLN A 586 59.28 5.36 -65.50
CA GLN A 586 58.72 5.09 -64.17
C GLN A 586 57.19 4.87 -64.25
N SER A 587 56.61 4.25 -63.18
CA SER A 587 55.16 4.00 -63.13
C SER A 587 54.31 5.26 -63.11
N ASN A 588 54.84 6.42 -62.70
CA ASN A 588 54.17 7.71 -62.73
C ASN A 588 54.32 8.47 -64.06
N GLY A 589 54.80 7.81 -65.10
CA GLY A 589 54.97 8.42 -66.47
C GLY A 589 56.28 9.13 -66.66
N SER A 590 57.01 9.54 -65.64
CA SER A 590 58.31 10.17 -65.78
C SER A 590 59.29 9.24 -66.54
N TYR A 591 60.16 9.79 -67.38
CA TYR A 591 61.15 8.97 -68.11
C TYR A 591 62.49 9.66 -68.22
N SER A 592 63.50 8.85 -68.49
CA SER A 592 64.84 9.30 -68.88
C SER A 592 65.31 8.46 -70.03
N TYR A 593 65.81 9.12 -71.05
CA TYR A 593 66.44 8.47 -72.20
C TYR A 593 67.86 9.02 -72.35
N VAL A 594 68.81 8.12 -72.52
CA VAL A 594 70.22 8.46 -72.74
C VAL A 594 70.65 7.92 -74.12
N ALA A 595 71.09 8.79 -75.02
CA ALA A 595 71.54 8.42 -76.35
C ALA A 595 73.00 7.89 -76.25
N ASP A 596 73.18 6.67 -75.69
CA ASP A 596 74.46 6.09 -75.29
C ASP A 596 74.86 4.87 -76.10
N GLN A 597 74.25 4.60 -77.26
CA GLN A 597 74.55 3.45 -78.05
C GLN A 597 75.40 3.79 -79.28
N ALA A 598 76.29 2.89 -79.71
CA ALA A 598 77.20 3.09 -80.84
C ALA A 598 76.50 3.44 -82.15
N ALA A 599 75.20 3.19 -82.29
CA ALA A 599 74.43 3.61 -83.43
C ALA A 599 74.09 5.11 -83.45
N ALA A 600 73.99 5.70 -82.23
CA ALA A 600 73.82 7.15 -82.06
C ALA A 600 75.14 7.88 -82.43
N ASP A 601 76.25 7.40 -81.87
CA ASP A 601 77.66 7.91 -82.17
C ASP A 601 78.03 7.84 -83.68
N ALA A 602 77.30 7.02 -84.42
CA ALA A 602 77.55 6.89 -85.89
C ALA A 602 76.72 7.78 -86.76
N LEU A 603 75.92 8.67 -86.21
CA LEU A 603 75.15 9.66 -86.99
C LEU A 603 76.04 10.88 -87.42
N ASP A 604 76.04 11.19 -88.71
CA ASP A 604 76.75 12.39 -89.16
C ASP A 604 75.92 13.66 -88.87
N PRO A 605 76.54 14.84 -88.75
CA PRO A 605 75.87 16.11 -88.46
C PRO A 605 74.74 16.37 -89.47
N GLY A 606 73.46 16.38 -89.01
CA GLY A 606 72.21 16.55 -89.81
C GLY A 606 71.47 15.22 -90.05
N ASP A 607 72.03 14.09 -89.77
CA ASP A 607 71.33 12.82 -89.80
C ASP A 607 70.41 12.64 -88.59
N THR A 608 69.36 11.88 -88.75
CA THR A 608 68.43 11.56 -87.64
C THR A 608 68.16 10.06 -87.59
N GLY A 609 68.23 9.50 -86.39
CA GLY A 609 67.77 8.17 -86.09
C GLY A 609 66.48 8.22 -85.29
N THR A 610 65.56 7.29 -85.48
CA THR A 610 64.32 7.18 -84.72
C THR A 610 64.20 5.78 -84.17
N GLU A 611 63.88 5.66 -82.91
CA GLU A 611 63.46 4.41 -82.33
C GLU A 611 62.15 4.56 -81.56
N THR A 612 61.45 3.48 -81.33
CA THR A 612 60.13 3.47 -80.75
C THR A 612 60.12 2.47 -79.61
N PHE A 613 59.68 2.90 -78.45
CA PHE A 613 59.39 2.06 -77.28
C PHE A 613 57.91 1.99 -77.12
N THR A 614 57.35 0.79 -76.91
CA THR A 614 55.93 0.57 -76.60
C THR A 614 55.76 0.35 -75.16
N TYR A 615 54.94 1.14 -74.50
CA TYR A 615 54.58 1.01 -73.12
C TYR A 615 53.08 0.73 -73.02
N THR A 616 52.66 0.24 -71.87
CA THR A 616 51.27 -0.06 -71.50
C THR A 616 50.89 0.79 -70.35
N ILE A 617 49.73 1.43 -70.41
CA ILE A 617 49.13 2.17 -69.29
C ILE A 617 48.03 1.31 -68.62
N SER A 618 47.73 1.57 -67.38
CA SER A 618 46.66 0.94 -66.64
C SER A 618 45.99 1.93 -65.69
N ASP A 619 44.69 1.79 -65.53
CA ASP A 619 43.83 2.50 -64.61
C ASP A 619 43.89 1.93 -63.18
N GLY A 620 44.54 0.77 -62.97
CA GLY A 620 44.59 0.07 -61.68
C GLY A 620 43.35 -0.74 -61.37
N ASN A 621 42.30 -0.65 -62.13
CA ASN A 621 40.99 -1.27 -61.93
C ASN A 621 40.67 -2.37 -62.96
N GLY A 622 41.63 -2.72 -63.81
CA GLY A 622 41.56 -3.85 -64.74
C GLY A 622 41.40 -3.43 -66.23
N GLY A 623 41.52 -2.15 -66.51
CA GLY A 623 41.60 -1.57 -67.84
C GLY A 623 43.04 -1.43 -68.32
#